data_4f306698776f7515e3698199d83c38c1
#
_entry.id   4f306698776f7515e3698199d83c38c1
#
_cell.length_a   1.000
_cell.length_b   1.000
_cell.length_c   1.000
_cell.angle_alpha   90.00
_cell.angle_beta   90.00
_cell.angle_gamma   90.00
#
_symmetry.space_group_name_H-M   'P 1'
#
loop_
_entity.id
_entity.type
_entity.pdbx_description
1 polymer ?
#
loop_
_entity_poly.entity_id
_entity_poly.type
_entity_poly.pdbx_seq_one_letter_code
_entity_poly.pdbx_strand_id
1 'polypeptide(L)'
;MPSSPYASLYQINTRVWLTELSRELSKRATLDDIPDAELDRIKETGFDWIWFLSVWQTGPAAQAISRANSEWRKDFGQTLPDLREEDIAGSGFAIQNYTVHRDLGGDAALARLRQRLQKRGLKLMLDFVPNHMAPDHPWVDEHPEYFVHGSETDLARAPQNYCRVQTKNGPLVLAYGRDPYFDGWPDTLQLNYGNPELQQAMIGELERIAGQCDGVRCDMAMLVLPDVFESTWGIRADLFWPKATESVRRKYLALPIHGRGLLGPGMDDAATGIRLHLR
;
A
#
# COMPACT_ATOMS: atom_id res chain seq x y z
N MET A 1 17.90 29.32 -9.01
CA MET A 1 16.57 29.78 -8.59
C MET A 1 16.41 29.40 -7.12
N PRO A 2 15.79 30.24 -6.27
CA PRO A 2 15.51 29.81 -4.91
C PRO A 2 14.61 28.56 -4.97
N SER A 3 14.99 27.51 -4.23
CA SER A 3 14.19 26.29 -4.11
C SER A 3 12.80 26.67 -3.59
N SER A 4 11.74 26.17 -4.23
CA SER A 4 10.39 26.31 -3.71
C SER A 4 10.36 25.86 -2.24
N PRO A 5 9.72 26.61 -1.32
CA PRO A 5 9.58 26.20 0.06
C PRO A 5 8.75 24.90 0.21
N TYR A 6 8.08 24.48 -0.87
CA TYR A 6 7.25 23.27 -0.93
C TYR A 6 7.85 22.28 -1.91
N ALA A 7 8.14 21.06 -1.42
CA ALA A 7 8.59 19.97 -2.27
C ALA A 7 7.45 19.49 -3.18
N SER A 8 7.78 19.27 -4.47
CA SER A 8 6.84 18.79 -5.48
C SER A 8 6.97 17.26 -5.67
N LEU A 9 5.83 16.58 -5.82
CA LEU A 9 5.74 15.13 -5.96
C LEU A 9 5.13 14.76 -7.31
N TYR A 10 5.82 13.91 -8.07
CA TYR A 10 5.31 13.26 -9.28
C TYR A 10 4.88 11.82 -8.97
N GLN A 11 3.60 11.51 -9.16
CA GLN A 11 3.06 10.16 -8.98
C GLN A 11 3.11 9.38 -10.28
N ILE A 12 3.60 8.14 -10.21
CA ILE A 12 3.62 7.19 -11.32
C ILE A 12 2.81 5.96 -10.93
N ASN A 13 1.82 5.59 -11.75
CA ASN A 13 1.28 4.24 -11.71
C ASN A 13 2.29 3.31 -12.38
N THR A 14 3.08 2.62 -11.57
CA THR A 14 4.22 1.82 -12.03
C THR A 14 3.82 0.76 -13.04
N ARG A 15 2.71 0.06 -12.79
CA ARG A 15 2.27 -1.04 -13.66
C ARG A 15 1.80 -0.53 -15.01
N VAL A 16 1.04 0.58 -15.04
CA VAL A 16 0.58 1.21 -16.28
C VAL A 16 1.77 1.64 -17.12
N TRP A 17 2.69 2.38 -16.52
CA TRP A 17 3.87 2.88 -17.24
C TRP A 17 4.76 1.75 -17.77
N LEU A 18 5.02 0.70 -16.98
CA LEU A 18 5.80 -0.44 -17.45
C LEU A 18 5.06 -1.26 -18.51
N THR A 19 3.72 -1.27 -18.52
CA THR A 19 2.94 -1.88 -19.60
C THR A 19 3.11 -1.09 -20.91
N GLU A 20 3.08 0.25 -20.85
CA GLU A 20 3.36 1.11 -22.01
C GLU A 20 4.78 0.88 -22.55
N LEU A 21 5.78 0.92 -21.68
CA LEU A 21 7.17 0.63 -22.04
C LEU A 21 7.35 -0.78 -22.62
N SER A 22 6.60 -1.77 -22.11
CA SER A 22 6.65 -3.13 -22.64
C SER A 22 6.16 -3.20 -24.08
N ARG A 23 5.10 -2.45 -24.42
CA ARG A 23 4.59 -2.33 -25.78
C ARG A 23 5.61 -1.67 -26.71
N GLU A 24 6.22 -0.56 -26.28
CA GLU A 24 7.23 0.15 -27.05
C GLU A 24 8.50 -0.70 -27.30
N LEU A 25 8.97 -1.40 -26.28
CA LEU A 25 10.17 -2.23 -26.33
C LEU A 25 9.93 -3.62 -26.94
N SER A 26 8.67 -4.00 -27.20
CA SER A 26 8.28 -5.35 -27.66
C SER A 26 8.82 -6.47 -26.75
N LYS A 27 8.98 -6.18 -25.45
CA LYS A 27 9.41 -7.13 -24.39
C LYS A 27 8.80 -6.69 -23.06
N ARG A 28 8.73 -7.61 -22.10
CA ARG A 28 8.30 -7.25 -20.75
C ARG A 28 9.32 -6.29 -20.12
N ALA A 29 8.89 -5.06 -19.86
CA ALA A 29 9.70 -4.04 -19.20
C ALA A 29 9.66 -4.20 -17.68
N THR A 30 10.78 -3.89 -17.04
CA THR A 30 10.97 -3.83 -15.59
C THR A 30 11.41 -2.43 -15.17
N LEU A 31 11.62 -2.19 -13.88
CA LEU A 31 12.16 -0.91 -13.39
C LEU A 31 13.54 -0.57 -13.99
N ASP A 32 14.31 -1.57 -14.42
CA ASP A 32 15.59 -1.36 -15.09
C ASP A 32 15.46 -0.81 -16.51
N ASP A 33 14.32 -1.06 -17.17
CA ASP A 33 14.06 -0.66 -18.54
C ASP A 33 13.54 0.79 -18.66
N ILE A 34 13.23 1.46 -17.54
CA ILE A 34 12.82 2.86 -17.53
C ILE A 34 13.93 3.71 -18.16
N PRO A 35 13.67 4.49 -19.23
CA PRO A 35 14.70 5.28 -19.88
C PRO A 35 15.25 6.38 -18.97
N ASP A 36 16.55 6.61 -18.99
CA ASP A 36 17.17 7.71 -18.26
C ASP A 36 16.63 9.08 -18.70
N ALA A 37 16.33 9.26 -19.99
CA ALA A 37 15.73 10.47 -20.52
C ALA A 37 14.37 10.82 -19.87
N GLU A 38 13.56 9.81 -19.51
CA GLU A 38 12.31 10.06 -18.82
C GLU A 38 12.52 10.56 -17.38
N LEU A 39 13.52 10.02 -16.69
CA LEU A 39 13.90 10.50 -15.36
C LEU A 39 14.48 11.92 -15.41
N ASP A 40 15.27 12.22 -16.44
CA ASP A 40 15.79 13.56 -16.71
C ASP A 40 14.64 14.54 -16.98
N ARG A 41 13.67 14.17 -17.82
CA ARG A 41 12.48 14.98 -18.12
C ARG A 41 11.67 15.30 -16.87
N ILE A 42 11.45 14.32 -15.98
CA ILE A 42 10.74 14.55 -14.71
C ILE A 42 11.52 15.55 -13.85
N LYS A 43 12.83 15.43 -13.77
CA LYS A 43 13.67 16.40 -13.04
C LYS A 43 13.63 17.80 -13.63
N GLU A 44 13.71 17.92 -14.94
CA GLU A 44 13.67 19.20 -15.67
C GLU A 44 12.33 19.93 -15.50
N THR A 45 11.23 19.21 -15.33
CA THR A 45 9.92 19.78 -15.00
C THR A 45 9.82 20.31 -13.55
N GLY A 46 10.87 20.11 -12.72
CA GLY A 46 11.01 20.73 -11.41
C GLY A 46 10.49 19.90 -10.24
N PHE A 47 10.23 18.61 -10.44
CA PHE A 47 9.85 17.72 -9.34
C PHE A 47 11.04 17.36 -8.45
N ASP A 48 10.74 17.20 -7.13
CA ASP A 48 11.71 16.81 -6.11
C ASP A 48 11.60 15.34 -5.77
N TRP A 49 10.37 14.80 -5.86
CA TRP A 49 10.01 13.45 -5.47
C TRP A 49 9.31 12.72 -6.60
N ILE A 50 9.54 11.39 -6.64
CA ILE A 50 8.76 10.47 -7.46
C ILE A 50 8.15 9.41 -6.53
N TRP A 51 6.84 9.26 -6.58
CA TRP A 51 6.12 8.18 -5.94
C TRP A 51 5.80 7.10 -6.97
N PHE A 52 6.45 5.96 -6.82
CA PHE A 52 6.16 4.75 -7.59
C PHE A 52 5.06 3.95 -6.88
N LEU A 53 3.82 4.13 -7.31
CA LEU A 53 2.65 3.43 -6.80
C LEU A 53 2.65 1.96 -7.23
N SER A 54 2.27 1.05 -6.34
CA SER A 54 2.04 -0.39 -6.64
C SER A 54 3.30 -1.18 -7.00
N VAL A 55 4.40 -0.94 -6.33
CA VAL A 55 5.64 -1.70 -6.57
C VAL A 55 5.69 -3.04 -5.83
N TRP A 56 4.90 -3.20 -4.75
CA TRP A 56 4.98 -4.37 -3.88
C TRP A 56 4.39 -5.61 -4.52
N GLN A 57 4.78 -6.78 -4.00
CA GLN A 57 4.26 -8.07 -4.43
C GLN A 57 2.77 -8.16 -4.10
N THR A 58 1.95 -8.35 -5.13
CA THR A 58 0.53 -8.71 -5.04
C THR A 58 0.36 -10.18 -5.40
N GLY A 59 -0.67 -10.82 -4.86
CA GLY A 59 -0.93 -12.24 -5.05
C GLY A 59 -2.06 -12.54 -6.03
N PRO A 60 -2.21 -13.83 -6.41
CA PRO A 60 -3.28 -14.28 -7.29
C PRO A 60 -4.69 -14.12 -6.71
N ALA A 61 -4.85 -14.10 -5.37
CA ALA A 61 -6.17 -13.99 -4.76
C ALA A 61 -6.85 -12.65 -5.07
N ALA A 62 -6.17 -11.54 -4.84
CA ALA A 62 -6.70 -10.21 -5.15
C ALA A 62 -6.92 -10.02 -6.66
N GLN A 63 -6.04 -10.58 -7.49
CA GLN A 63 -6.21 -10.58 -8.95
C GLN A 63 -7.46 -11.34 -9.38
N ALA A 64 -7.69 -12.54 -8.83
CA ALA A 64 -8.87 -13.36 -9.15
C ALA A 64 -10.17 -12.64 -8.75
N ILE A 65 -10.19 -11.98 -7.57
CA ILE A 65 -11.32 -11.19 -7.11
C ILE A 65 -11.60 -10.03 -8.08
N SER A 66 -10.57 -9.27 -8.46
CA SER A 66 -10.72 -8.16 -9.41
C SER A 66 -11.25 -8.62 -10.78
N ARG A 67 -10.79 -9.77 -11.26
CA ARG A 67 -11.25 -10.37 -12.53
C ARG A 67 -12.67 -10.90 -12.46
N ALA A 68 -13.10 -11.41 -11.31
CA ALA A 68 -14.44 -11.94 -11.10
C ALA A 68 -15.50 -10.86 -10.83
N ASN A 69 -15.09 -9.68 -10.38
CA ASN A 69 -16.02 -8.59 -10.03
C ASN A 69 -16.57 -7.92 -11.31
N SER A 70 -17.85 -8.14 -11.59
CA SER A 70 -18.50 -7.66 -12.81
C SER A 70 -18.63 -6.14 -12.89
N GLU A 71 -18.79 -5.46 -11.76
CA GLU A 71 -18.89 -4.00 -11.70
C GLU A 71 -17.54 -3.38 -12.01
N TRP A 72 -16.47 -3.83 -11.35
CA TRP A 72 -15.11 -3.37 -11.61
C TRP A 72 -14.69 -3.63 -13.07
N ARG A 73 -15.02 -4.82 -13.61
CA ARG A 73 -14.73 -5.13 -15.03
C ARG A 73 -15.45 -4.18 -15.99
N LYS A 74 -16.68 -3.79 -15.68
CA LYS A 74 -17.40 -2.80 -16.47
C LYS A 74 -16.69 -1.45 -16.46
N ASP A 75 -16.25 -0.99 -15.29
CA ASP A 75 -15.53 0.27 -15.14
C ASP A 75 -14.16 0.23 -15.83
N PHE A 76 -13.44 -0.90 -15.71
CA PHE A 76 -12.18 -1.10 -16.41
C PHE A 76 -12.37 -1.06 -17.93
N GLY A 77 -13.40 -1.75 -18.47
CA GLY A 77 -13.70 -1.74 -19.90
C GLY A 77 -14.16 -0.39 -20.44
N GLN A 78 -14.81 0.44 -19.62
CA GLN A 78 -15.14 1.83 -19.98
C GLN A 78 -13.89 2.70 -20.05
N THR A 79 -12.93 2.47 -19.15
CA THR A 79 -11.69 3.24 -19.08
C THR A 79 -10.66 2.79 -20.11
N LEU A 80 -10.61 1.47 -20.40
CA LEU A 80 -9.67 0.85 -21.34
C LEU A 80 -10.48 0.00 -22.34
N PRO A 81 -10.82 0.55 -23.54
CA PRO A 81 -11.67 -0.17 -24.52
C PRO A 81 -11.07 -1.46 -25.06
N ASP A 82 -9.75 -1.61 -25.07
CA ASP A 82 -9.00 -2.80 -25.47
C ASP A 82 -8.53 -3.66 -24.30
N LEU A 83 -9.23 -3.58 -23.16
CA LEU A 83 -8.96 -4.31 -21.92
C LEU A 83 -8.77 -5.82 -22.18
N ARG A 84 -7.67 -6.36 -21.65
CA ARG A 84 -7.35 -7.79 -21.65
C ARG A 84 -7.30 -8.32 -20.23
N GLU A 85 -7.44 -9.63 -20.04
CA GLU A 85 -7.32 -10.27 -18.72
C GLU A 85 -5.97 -9.98 -18.03
N GLU A 86 -4.90 -9.88 -18.79
CA GLU A 86 -3.56 -9.58 -18.30
C GLU A 86 -3.42 -8.15 -17.73
N ASP A 87 -4.25 -7.21 -18.20
CA ASP A 87 -4.27 -5.83 -17.72
C ASP A 87 -4.90 -5.74 -16.31
N ILE A 88 -5.71 -6.72 -15.93
CA ILE A 88 -6.31 -6.79 -14.58
C ILE A 88 -5.34 -7.48 -13.63
N ALA A 89 -4.45 -6.69 -13.05
CA ALA A 89 -3.39 -7.17 -12.14
C ALA A 89 -3.85 -7.32 -10.68
N GLY A 90 -5.05 -6.88 -10.34
CA GLY A 90 -5.52 -6.72 -8.97
C GLY A 90 -5.09 -5.38 -8.35
N SER A 91 -5.60 -5.10 -7.16
CA SER A 91 -5.25 -3.87 -6.42
C SER A 91 -3.78 -3.85 -6.03
N GLY A 92 -3.10 -2.75 -6.31
CA GLY A 92 -1.73 -2.52 -5.85
C GLY A 92 -1.61 -2.29 -4.34
N PHE A 93 -2.74 -2.17 -3.65
CA PHE A 93 -2.82 -2.03 -2.19
C PHE A 93 -3.19 -3.35 -1.48
N ALA A 94 -3.58 -4.39 -2.23
CA ALA A 94 -3.73 -5.75 -1.70
C ALA A 94 -2.34 -6.42 -1.63
N ILE A 95 -1.59 -6.07 -0.59
CA ILE A 95 -0.19 -6.47 -0.42
C ILE A 95 -0.11 -7.93 0.04
N GLN A 96 0.54 -8.78 -0.76
CA GLN A 96 0.89 -10.14 -0.36
C GLN A 96 2.23 -10.19 0.39
N ASN A 97 3.16 -9.31 0.01
CA ASN A 97 4.46 -9.19 0.65
C ASN A 97 5.09 -7.83 0.31
N TYR A 98 5.84 -7.25 1.26
CA TYR A 98 6.60 -6.01 1.03
C TYR A 98 7.98 -6.28 0.37
N THR A 99 8.05 -7.20 -0.55
CA THR A 99 9.12 -7.30 -1.54
C THR A 99 8.65 -6.68 -2.85
N VAL A 100 9.55 -6.15 -3.65
CA VAL A 100 9.20 -5.61 -4.97
C VAL A 100 8.68 -6.73 -5.87
N HIS A 101 7.58 -6.48 -6.56
CA HIS A 101 6.94 -7.48 -7.39
C HIS A 101 7.95 -8.04 -8.41
N ARG A 102 8.01 -9.38 -8.50
CA ARG A 102 8.94 -10.10 -9.38
C ARG A 102 8.89 -9.62 -10.84
N ASP A 103 7.69 -9.28 -11.31
CA ASP A 103 7.44 -8.81 -12.66
C ASP A 103 7.99 -7.39 -12.93
N LEU A 104 8.32 -6.66 -11.87
CA LEU A 104 8.96 -5.34 -11.94
C LEU A 104 10.49 -5.43 -11.82
N GLY A 105 11.05 -6.63 -11.67
CA GLY A 105 12.49 -6.87 -11.53
C GLY A 105 12.99 -7.05 -10.09
N GLY A 106 12.07 -7.08 -9.11
CA GLY A 106 12.38 -7.33 -7.70
C GLY A 106 13.17 -6.22 -7.01
N ASP A 107 13.56 -6.44 -5.75
CA ASP A 107 14.23 -5.45 -4.89
C ASP A 107 15.53 -4.90 -5.50
N ALA A 108 16.26 -5.73 -6.24
CA ALA A 108 17.50 -5.31 -6.89
C ALA A 108 17.27 -4.25 -7.99
N ALA A 109 16.19 -4.38 -8.77
CA ALA A 109 15.82 -3.39 -9.78
C ALA A 109 15.38 -2.07 -9.13
N LEU A 110 14.61 -2.14 -8.04
CA LEU A 110 14.25 -0.94 -7.26
C LEU A 110 15.50 -0.23 -6.71
N ALA A 111 16.45 -0.98 -6.17
CA ALA A 111 17.70 -0.40 -5.64
C ALA A 111 18.49 0.34 -6.74
N ARG A 112 18.58 -0.23 -7.95
CA ARG A 112 19.21 0.43 -9.10
C ARG A 112 18.44 1.67 -9.56
N LEU A 113 17.11 1.59 -9.62
CA LEU A 113 16.26 2.74 -9.93
C LEU A 113 16.48 3.86 -8.91
N ARG A 114 16.46 3.56 -7.60
CA ARG A 114 16.74 4.55 -6.54
C ARG A 114 18.08 5.24 -6.74
N GLN A 115 19.15 4.51 -7.07
CA GLN A 115 20.45 5.10 -7.36
C GLN A 115 20.41 6.04 -8.57
N ARG A 116 19.66 5.68 -9.63
CA ARG A 116 19.48 6.52 -10.83
C ARG A 116 18.74 7.82 -10.50
N LEU A 117 17.70 7.75 -9.63
CA LEU A 117 16.97 8.91 -9.13
C LEU A 117 17.89 9.81 -8.28
N GLN A 118 18.65 9.24 -7.36
CA GLN A 118 19.57 9.98 -6.50
C GLN A 118 20.64 10.75 -7.29
N LYS A 119 21.17 10.18 -8.37
CA LYS A 119 22.11 10.88 -9.28
C LYS A 119 21.51 12.14 -9.90
N ARG A 120 20.18 12.24 -9.99
CA ARG A 120 19.43 13.38 -10.53
C ARG A 120 18.92 14.32 -9.44
N GLY A 121 19.20 14.02 -8.16
CA GLY A 121 18.65 14.77 -7.04
C GLY A 121 17.13 14.57 -6.88
N LEU A 122 16.58 13.46 -7.40
CA LEU A 122 15.22 13.01 -7.19
C LEU A 122 15.16 12.05 -6.00
N LYS A 123 14.08 12.12 -5.23
CA LYS A 123 13.82 11.27 -4.07
C LYS A 123 12.72 10.26 -4.39
N LEU A 124 12.90 9.03 -3.92
CA LEU A 124 11.95 7.94 -4.09
C LEU A 124 10.96 7.87 -2.92
N MET A 125 9.67 7.85 -3.24
CA MET A 125 8.59 7.57 -2.26
C MET A 125 7.93 6.24 -2.59
N LEU A 126 7.66 5.43 -1.54
CA LEU A 126 6.99 4.14 -1.64
C LEU A 126 5.80 4.06 -0.67
N ASP A 127 4.87 3.14 -0.95
CA ASP A 127 3.68 2.93 -0.13
C ASP A 127 3.95 2.05 1.09
N PHE A 128 3.26 2.35 2.18
CA PHE A 128 3.00 1.48 3.30
C PHE A 128 1.48 1.40 3.52
N VAL A 129 0.92 0.20 3.57
CA VAL A 129 -0.52 -0.05 3.71
C VAL A 129 -0.78 -0.63 5.10
N PRO A 130 -1.04 0.21 6.12
CA PRO A 130 -1.15 -0.28 7.49
C PRO A 130 -2.44 -1.02 7.77
N ASN A 131 -3.54 -0.73 7.06
CA ASN A 131 -4.87 -1.16 7.43
C ASN A 131 -5.16 -2.64 7.14
N HIS A 132 -4.64 -3.18 6.04
CA HIS A 132 -5.03 -4.49 5.52
C HIS A 132 -3.91 -5.15 4.72
N MET A 133 -4.07 -6.46 4.46
CA MET A 133 -3.22 -7.25 3.58
C MET A 133 -4.07 -8.04 2.57
N ALA A 134 -3.42 -8.61 1.55
CA ALA A 134 -4.09 -9.50 0.60
C ALA A 134 -4.60 -10.79 1.28
N PRO A 135 -5.67 -11.42 0.75
CA PRO A 135 -6.21 -12.67 1.32
C PRO A 135 -5.23 -13.85 1.28
N ASP A 136 -4.22 -13.80 0.43
CA ASP A 136 -3.16 -14.79 0.31
C ASP A 136 -1.82 -14.34 0.92
N HIS A 137 -1.86 -13.37 1.85
CA HIS A 137 -0.69 -13.00 2.65
C HIS A 137 -0.27 -14.18 3.54
N PRO A 138 1.03 -14.51 3.67
CA PRO A 138 1.50 -15.64 4.50
C PRO A 138 0.98 -15.63 5.94
N TRP A 139 0.78 -14.46 6.52
CA TRP A 139 0.25 -14.34 7.89
C TRP A 139 -1.16 -14.91 8.07
N VAL A 140 -1.94 -15.08 7.00
CA VAL A 140 -3.27 -15.72 7.11
C VAL A 140 -3.16 -17.15 7.63
N ASP A 141 -2.07 -17.84 7.27
CA ASP A 141 -1.78 -19.19 7.74
C ASP A 141 -0.84 -19.24 8.95
N GLU A 142 0.10 -18.29 9.04
CA GLU A 142 1.17 -18.31 10.04
C GLU A 142 0.77 -17.59 11.32
N HIS A 143 0.00 -16.51 11.18
CA HIS A 143 -0.43 -15.61 12.25
C HIS A 143 -1.88 -15.15 12.05
N PRO A 144 -2.86 -16.08 12.01
CA PRO A 144 -4.28 -15.70 11.81
C PRO A 144 -4.79 -14.71 12.86
N GLU A 145 -4.22 -14.71 14.07
CA GLU A 145 -4.51 -13.75 15.15
C GLU A 145 -4.13 -12.30 14.82
N TYR A 146 -3.39 -12.08 13.74
CA TYR A 146 -3.07 -10.74 13.23
C TYR A 146 -4.24 -10.10 12.47
N PHE A 147 -5.31 -10.85 12.21
CA PHE A 147 -6.48 -10.36 11.48
C PHE A 147 -7.68 -10.17 12.41
N VAL A 148 -8.62 -9.32 11.99
CA VAL A 148 -9.90 -9.16 12.68
C VAL A 148 -10.77 -10.35 12.34
N HIS A 149 -11.15 -11.13 13.37
CA HIS A 149 -12.03 -12.27 13.25
C HIS A 149 -13.51 -11.86 13.34
N GLY A 150 -14.34 -12.53 12.57
CA GLY A 150 -15.79 -12.54 12.73
C GLY A 150 -16.30 -13.89 13.18
N SER A 151 -17.59 -13.97 13.48
CA SER A 151 -18.33 -15.20 13.70
C SER A 151 -19.14 -15.59 12.46
N GLU A 152 -19.67 -16.82 12.43
CA GLU A 152 -20.64 -17.24 11.41
C GLU A 152 -21.90 -16.34 11.41
N THR A 153 -22.28 -15.81 12.58
CA THR A 153 -23.36 -14.85 12.70
C THR A 153 -23.02 -13.52 12.05
N ASP A 154 -21.77 -13.04 12.20
CA ASP A 154 -21.32 -11.81 11.55
C ASP A 154 -21.27 -11.97 10.02
N LEU A 155 -20.75 -13.09 9.54
CA LEU A 155 -20.75 -13.41 8.12
C LEU A 155 -22.16 -13.49 7.53
N ALA A 156 -23.10 -14.12 8.24
CA ALA A 156 -24.50 -14.21 7.79
C ALA A 156 -25.21 -12.85 7.78
N ARG A 157 -24.89 -11.98 8.77
CA ARG A 157 -25.51 -10.65 8.91
C ARG A 157 -24.93 -9.62 7.97
N ALA A 158 -23.60 -9.69 7.69
CA ALA A 158 -22.88 -8.69 6.90
C ALA A 158 -21.87 -9.37 5.95
N PRO A 159 -22.32 -10.14 4.95
CA PRO A 159 -21.44 -10.85 4.02
C PRO A 159 -20.57 -9.92 3.19
N GLN A 160 -20.94 -8.64 3.06
CA GLN A 160 -20.14 -7.62 2.40
C GLN A 160 -18.92 -7.18 3.23
N ASN A 161 -18.86 -7.52 4.54
CA ASN A 161 -17.79 -7.10 5.44
C ASN A 161 -16.94 -8.26 5.96
N TYR A 162 -17.37 -9.51 5.70
CA TYR A 162 -16.68 -10.70 6.17
C TYR A 162 -16.61 -11.77 5.09
N CYS A 163 -15.60 -12.61 5.16
CA CYS A 163 -15.48 -13.80 4.30
C CYS A 163 -14.99 -15.01 5.08
N ARG A 164 -15.24 -16.19 4.50
CA ARG A 164 -14.64 -17.44 4.99
C ARG A 164 -13.34 -17.69 4.25
N VAL A 165 -12.25 -17.78 5.01
CA VAL A 165 -10.91 -18.05 4.49
C VAL A 165 -10.48 -19.44 4.93
N GLN A 166 -9.97 -20.23 4.00
CA GLN A 166 -9.40 -21.55 4.31
C GLN A 166 -7.95 -21.34 4.75
N THR A 167 -7.62 -21.78 5.96
CA THR A 167 -6.25 -21.81 6.48
C THR A 167 -5.76 -23.24 6.65
N LYS A 168 -4.47 -23.41 6.95
CA LYS A 168 -3.88 -24.73 7.28
C LYS A 168 -4.54 -25.42 8.48
N ASN A 169 -5.09 -24.61 9.40
CA ASN A 169 -5.73 -25.08 10.64
C ASN A 169 -7.25 -25.18 10.51
N GLY A 170 -7.82 -25.00 9.34
CA GLY A 170 -9.24 -25.03 9.07
C GLY A 170 -9.82 -23.67 8.64
N PRO A 171 -11.13 -23.61 8.37
CA PRO A 171 -11.77 -22.38 7.94
C PRO A 171 -11.90 -21.37 9.08
N LEU A 172 -11.65 -20.10 8.77
CA LEU A 172 -11.88 -18.96 9.65
C LEU A 172 -12.80 -17.95 8.97
N VAL A 173 -13.58 -17.23 9.77
CA VAL A 173 -14.29 -16.03 9.30
C VAL A 173 -13.43 -14.82 9.63
N LEU A 174 -13.00 -14.09 8.60
CA LEU A 174 -12.17 -12.89 8.73
C LEU A 174 -12.89 -11.69 8.15
N ALA A 175 -12.60 -10.51 8.70
CA ALA A 175 -13.13 -9.26 8.19
C ALA A 175 -12.35 -8.81 6.95
N TYR A 176 -13.06 -8.25 5.97
CA TYR A 176 -12.43 -7.47 4.90
C TYR A 176 -11.86 -6.16 5.45
N GLY A 177 -10.78 -5.66 4.83
CA GLY A 177 -10.33 -4.29 5.07
C GLY A 177 -11.43 -3.30 4.70
N ARG A 178 -11.67 -2.30 5.55
CA ARG A 178 -12.65 -1.25 5.28
C ARG A 178 -12.36 0.04 6.06
N ASP A 179 -13.02 1.10 5.65
CA ASP A 179 -13.19 2.30 6.45
C ASP A 179 -14.54 2.27 7.23
N PRO A 180 -14.80 3.23 8.13
CA PRO A 180 -16.01 3.22 8.94
C PRO A 180 -17.31 3.54 8.17
N TYR A 181 -17.23 3.97 6.90
CA TYR A 181 -18.36 4.53 6.15
C TYR A 181 -18.87 3.65 5.02
N PHE A 182 -18.02 2.75 4.50
CA PHE A 182 -18.31 1.91 3.34
C PHE A 182 -18.16 0.42 3.66
N ASP A 183 -18.69 -0.41 2.76
CA ASP A 183 -18.52 -1.85 2.81
C ASP A 183 -17.07 -2.28 2.63
N GLY A 184 -16.78 -3.51 3.04
CA GLY A 184 -15.44 -4.07 2.97
C GLY A 184 -14.88 -4.20 1.56
N TRP A 185 -13.56 -4.08 1.43
CA TRP A 185 -12.83 -4.31 0.19
C TRP A 185 -12.53 -5.80 0.04
N PRO A 186 -13.22 -6.51 -0.88
CA PRO A 186 -13.21 -7.98 -0.90
C PRO A 186 -11.85 -8.60 -1.27
N ASP A 187 -10.95 -7.81 -1.80
CA ASP A 187 -9.58 -8.20 -2.16
C ASP A 187 -8.57 -8.00 -1.03
N THR A 188 -9.04 -7.69 0.20
CA THR A 188 -8.20 -7.42 1.38
C THR A 188 -8.74 -8.07 2.64
N LEU A 189 -7.89 -8.29 3.64
CA LEU A 189 -8.25 -8.72 4.99
C LEU A 189 -7.76 -7.70 6.01
N GLN A 190 -8.63 -7.36 6.98
CA GLN A 190 -8.38 -6.35 8.00
C GLN A 190 -7.35 -6.82 9.03
N LEU A 191 -6.32 -6.02 9.25
CA LEU A 191 -5.34 -6.24 10.31
C LEU A 191 -5.90 -5.81 11.68
N ASN A 192 -5.58 -6.56 12.73
CA ASN A 192 -6.06 -6.37 14.09
C ASN A 192 -5.08 -5.57 14.95
N TYR A 193 -5.21 -4.26 14.97
CA TYR A 193 -4.35 -3.37 15.77
C TYR A 193 -4.56 -3.47 17.29
N GLY A 194 -5.59 -4.20 17.75
CA GLY A 194 -5.70 -4.61 19.14
C GLY A 194 -4.67 -5.67 19.56
N ASN A 195 -3.97 -6.29 18.60
CA ASN A 195 -2.89 -7.24 18.85
C ASN A 195 -1.52 -6.53 18.86
N PRO A 196 -0.79 -6.49 19.99
CA PRO A 196 0.52 -5.83 20.08
C PRO A 196 1.60 -6.49 19.20
N GLU A 197 1.50 -7.81 18.96
CA GLU A 197 2.47 -8.53 18.13
C GLU A 197 2.30 -8.14 16.66
N LEU A 198 1.05 -7.95 16.19
CA LEU A 198 0.82 -7.36 14.87
C LEU A 198 1.43 -5.96 14.77
N GLN A 199 1.21 -5.08 15.75
CA GLN A 199 1.79 -3.74 15.72
C GLN A 199 3.31 -3.80 15.57
N GLN A 200 3.97 -4.71 16.30
CA GLN A 200 5.42 -4.89 16.21
C GLN A 200 5.85 -5.43 14.83
N ALA A 201 5.10 -6.38 14.26
CA ALA A 201 5.35 -6.90 12.91
C ALA A 201 5.24 -5.80 11.86
N MET A 202 4.19 -4.96 11.94
CA MET A 202 3.98 -3.83 11.02
C MET A 202 5.03 -2.74 11.17
N ILE A 203 5.58 -2.52 12.37
CA ILE A 203 6.75 -1.64 12.57
C ILE A 203 7.95 -2.20 11.81
N GLY A 204 8.20 -3.51 11.89
CA GLY A 204 9.27 -4.16 11.15
C GLY A 204 9.13 -4.01 9.62
N GLU A 205 7.89 -4.12 9.09
CA GLU A 205 7.63 -3.88 7.68
C GLU A 205 7.88 -2.42 7.29
N LEU A 206 7.44 -1.47 8.09
CA LEU A 206 7.69 -0.04 7.83
C LEU A 206 9.20 0.29 7.84
N GLU A 207 9.97 -0.29 8.75
CA GLU A 207 11.43 -0.15 8.78
C GLU A 207 12.10 -0.74 7.53
N ARG A 208 11.61 -1.89 7.05
CA ARG A 208 12.10 -2.53 5.83
C ARG A 208 11.85 -1.64 4.61
N ILE A 209 10.65 -1.08 4.48
CA ILE A 209 10.29 -0.14 3.42
C ILE A 209 11.17 1.12 3.50
N ALA A 210 11.33 1.68 4.69
CA ALA A 210 12.15 2.87 4.94
C ALA A 210 13.61 2.69 4.48
N GLY A 211 14.14 1.47 4.57
CA GLY A 211 15.47 1.14 4.04
C GLY A 211 15.58 1.21 2.52
N GLN A 212 14.48 1.11 1.80
CA GLN A 212 14.44 1.01 0.35
C GLN A 212 14.07 2.31 -0.35
N CYS A 213 13.65 3.36 0.37
CA CYS A 213 13.18 4.64 -0.18
C CYS A 213 13.76 5.85 0.55
N ASP A 214 13.36 7.03 0.13
CA ASP A 214 13.72 8.31 0.73
C ASP A 214 12.53 8.93 1.48
N GLY A 215 11.34 8.36 1.33
CA GLY A 215 10.12 8.73 2.05
C GLY A 215 9.03 7.68 1.90
N VAL A 216 8.13 7.59 2.86
CA VAL A 216 7.03 6.63 2.88
C VAL A 216 5.69 7.37 2.81
N ARG A 217 4.81 6.91 1.93
CA ARG A 217 3.41 7.31 1.88
C ARG A 217 2.56 6.21 2.53
N CYS A 218 1.90 6.54 3.64
CA CYS A 218 1.03 5.61 4.34
C CYS A 218 -0.40 5.69 3.79
N ASP A 219 -0.87 4.58 3.25
CA ASP A 219 -2.24 4.49 2.75
C ASP A 219 -3.22 4.43 3.92
N MET A 220 -4.29 5.25 3.85
CA MET A 220 -5.38 5.26 4.84
C MET A 220 -4.89 5.26 6.31
N ALA A 221 -3.85 6.06 6.59
CA ALA A 221 -3.13 6.09 7.87
C ALA A 221 -4.03 6.30 9.10
N MET A 222 -5.16 7.00 8.94
CA MET A 222 -6.11 7.28 10.00
C MET A 222 -6.88 6.05 10.48
N LEU A 223 -7.00 4.99 9.64
CA LEU A 223 -7.81 3.82 9.99
C LEU A 223 -7.23 3.00 11.15
N VAL A 224 -5.95 3.19 11.44
CA VAL A 224 -5.26 2.53 12.56
C VAL A 224 -5.09 3.43 13.79
N LEU A 225 -5.71 4.61 13.79
CA LEU A 225 -5.82 5.43 14.99
C LEU A 225 -6.75 4.77 15.99
N PRO A 226 -6.44 4.75 17.30
CA PRO A 226 -7.21 4.02 18.29
C PRO A 226 -8.72 4.31 18.25
N ASP A 227 -9.11 5.59 18.20
CA ASP A 227 -10.52 5.98 18.22
C ASP A 227 -11.26 5.55 16.93
N VAL A 228 -10.59 5.65 15.76
CA VAL A 228 -11.14 5.22 14.48
C VAL A 228 -11.24 3.70 14.42
N PHE A 229 -10.21 3.00 14.88
CA PHE A 229 -10.18 1.55 14.93
C PHE A 229 -11.24 0.99 15.88
N GLU A 230 -11.34 1.54 17.10
CA GLU A 230 -12.36 1.14 18.09
C GLU A 230 -13.78 1.41 17.59
N SER A 231 -14.03 2.57 16.96
CA SER A 231 -15.35 2.89 16.40
C SER A 231 -15.74 1.97 15.23
N THR A 232 -14.76 1.49 14.45
CA THR A 232 -15.01 0.63 13.29
C THR A 232 -15.19 -0.84 13.66
N TRP A 233 -14.40 -1.31 14.62
CA TRP A 233 -14.26 -2.75 14.95
C TRP A 233 -14.70 -3.12 16.34
N GLY A 234 -14.97 -2.16 17.25
CA GLY A 234 -15.23 -2.41 18.66
C GLY A 234 -14.02 -2.96 19.43
N ILE A 235 -12.83 -2.86 18.86
CA ILE A 235 -11.58 -3.39 19.42
C ILE A 235 -10.70 -2.21 19.85
N ARG A 236 -10.25 -2.20 21.09
CA ARG A 236 -9.30 -1.21 21.59
C ARG A 236 -7.91 -1.49 21.04
N ALA A 237 -7.26 -0.45 20.56
CA ALA A 237 -5.89 -0.50 20.05
C ALA A 237 -5.00 0.50 20.79
N ASP A 238 -3.74 0.16 20.97
CA ASP A 238 -2.71 1.10 21.42
C ASP A 238 -2.29 2.06 20.29
N LEU A 239 -1.65 3.17 20.66
CA LEU A 239 -1.07 4.12 19.72
C LEU A 239 0.05 3.46 18.90
N PHE A 240 -0.22 3.21 17.62
CA PHE A 240 0.74 2.62 16.67
C PHE A 240 1.76 3.64 16.16
N TRP A 241 1.29 4.80 15.64
CA TRP A 241 2.12 5.73 14.89
C TRP A 241 3.29 6.33 15.67
N PRO A 242 3.15 6.73 16.94
CA PRO A 242 4.31 7.23 17.70
C PRO A 242 5.42 6.20 17.83
N LYS A 243 5.07 4.93 18.11
CA LYS A 243 6.03 3.82 18.21
C LYS A 243 6.71 3.55 16.86
N ALA A 244 5.91 3.49 15.78
CA ALA A 244 6.37 3.21 14.42
C ALA A 244 7.30 4.32 13.89
N THR A 245 6.90 5.59 14.03
CA THR A 245 7.70 6.72 13.56
C THR A 245 8.99 6.89 14.37
N GLU A 246 8.96 6.65 15.68
CA GLU A 246 10.17 6.67 16.52
C GLU A 246 11.14 5.56 16.08
N SER A 247 10.64 4.34 15.84
CA SER A 247 11.48 3.21 15.42
C SER A 247 12.18 3.49 14.09
N VAL A 248 11.44 4.01 13.09
CA VAL A 248 12.03 4.43 11.82
C VAL A 248 13.06 5.54 11.99
N ARG A 249 12.75 6.57 12.78
CA ARG A 249 13.66 7.71 13.01
C ARG A 249 14.96 7.32 13.69
N ARG A 250 14.95 6.31 14.54
CA ARG A 250 16.19 5.78 15.15
C ARG A 250 17.17 5.23 14.12
N LYS A 251 16.66 4.66 13.01
CA LYS A 251 17.47 4.08 11.92
C LYS A 251 17.71 5.04 10.76
N TYR A 252 16.73 5.90 10.48
CA TYR A 252 16.67 6.78 9.31
C TYR A 252 16.26 8.20 9.74
N LEU A 253 17.18 8.95 10.33
CA LEU A 253 16.98 10.21 11.04
C LEU A 253 16.16 11.29 10.31
N ALA A 254 16.19 11.33 9.00
CA ALA A 254 15.54 12.37 8.19
C ALA A 254 14.46 11.84 7.24
N LEU A 255 14.02 10.58 7.38
CA LEU A 255 13.06 9.99 6.46
C LEU A 255 11.64 10.53 6.76
N PRO A 256 11.00 11.25 5.82
CA PRO A 256 9.63 11.71 5.99
C PRO A 256 8.64 10.55 5.83
N ILE A 257 7.64 10.53 6.71
CA ILE A 257 6.51 9.62 6.65
C ILE A 257 5.26 10.49 6.43
N HIS A 258 4.55 10.24 5.34
CA HIS A 258 3.36 10.97 4.93
C HIS A 258 2.12 10.09 5.03
N GLY A 259 1.12 10.51 5.78
CA GLY A 259 -0.18 9.83 5.85
C GLY A 259 -1.18 10.39 4.84
N ARG A 260 -1.94 9.51 4.17
CA ARG A 260 -3.17 9.88 3.47
C ARG A 260 -4.36 9.56 4.38
N GLY A 261 -5.25 10.54 4.61
CA GLY A 261 -6.46 10.36 5.38
C GLY A 261 -7.58 11.28 4.95
N LEU A 262 -8.81 10.83 5.12
CA LEU A 262 -10.01 11.65 5.14
C LEU A 262 -10.17 12.12 6.59
N LEU A 263 -9.65 13.30 6.93
CA LEU A 263 -9.75 13.84 8.28
C LEU A 263 -10.59 15.10 8.30
N GLY A 264 -11.50 15.15 9.28
CA GLY A 264 -12.13 16.41 9.68
C GLY A 264 -11.11 17.35 10.35
N PRO A 265 -11.44 18.66 10.50
CA PRO A 265 -10.56 19.62 11.14
C PRO A 265 -10.33 19.24 12.62
N GLY A 266 -9.08 19.00 13.01
CA GLY A 266 -8.70 18.81 14.42
C GLY A 266 -7.70 17.72 14.77
N MET A 267 -7.08 17.04 13.82
CA MET A 267 -6.00 16.08 14.14
C MET A 267 -4.63 16.72 13.97
N ASP A 268 -3.96 16.97 15.09
CA ASP A 268 -2.62 17.56 15.15
C ASP A 268 -1.54 16.57 14.66
N ASP A 269 -0.71 17.03 13.72
CA ASP A 269 0.53 16.37 13.26
C ASP A 269 1.49 16.01 14.42
N ALA A 270 1.42 16.74 15.51
CA ALA A 270 2.30 16.59 16.67
C ALA A 270 2.09 15.28 17.44
N ALA A 271 0.87 14.74 17.47
CA ALA A 271 0.56 13.54 18.24
C ALA A 271 0.96 12.24 17.54
N THR A 272 1.00 12.23 16.20
CA THR A 272 1.27 11.02 15.39
C THR A 272 2.70 10.98 14.82
N GLY A 273 3.39 12.12 14.75
CA GLY A 273 4.68 12.23 14.07
C GLY A 273 4.63 12.03 12.56
N ILE A 274 3.42 11.97 11.98
CA ILE A 274 3.16 11.82 10.55
C ILE A 274 2.68 13.17 10.03
N ARG A 275 3.19 13.61 8.87
CA ARG A 275 2.59 14.71 8.13
C ARG A 275 1.36 14.20 7.38
N LEU A 276 0.17 14.58 7.86
CA LEU A 276 -1.09 14.27 7.20
C LEU A 276 -1.36 15.33 6.13
N HIS A 277 -1.45 14.91 4.88
CA HIS A 277 -1.86 15.77 3.78
C HIS A 277 -3.34 15.50 3.48
N LEU A 278 -4.17 16.51 3.74
CA LEU A 278 -5.58 16.53 3.36
C LEU A 278 -5.69 16.77 1.84
N ARG A 279 -6.47 15.97 1.15
CA ARG A 279 -7.16 16.33 -0.09
C ARG A 279 -8.63 16.00 0.06
#